data_eb830ec125e08b63da2590a72d3bc6bc
#
_entry.id   eb830ec125e08b63da2590a72d3bc6bc
#
_cell.length_a   1.000
_cell.length_b   1.000
_cell.length_c   1.000
_cell.angle_alpha   90.00
_cell.angle_beta   90.00
_cell.angle_gamma   90.00
#
_symmetry.space_group_name_H-M   'P 1'
#
loop_
_entity.id
_entity.type
_entity.pdbx_description
1 polymer ?
#
loop_
_entity_poly.entity_id
_entity_poly.type
_entity_poly.pdbx_seq_one_letter_code
_entity_poly.pdbx_strand_id
1 'polypeptide(L)'
;MPAVLGAGTVAGVGASHDEAANTVRFVQSLGIAGALGAGLFPVLPALPEWQQVFQSWNRSRNDTFGIFAEASMEIDDVTNLTVGLRFNEITKTDNVFSGLADISQSLAGYNGTLQGYPTPPDQEIDLSEFTGRVILDRKFGDTFAYAKFDRGLKSGGFNPTSNLLPGPNASLVDPEVHNVFELGTKGSYMDGALTLNTSWYYNRVSGMQLSKIIGLAAQTFNSDVDITGFEWEMLLVPNAHSRFNMVGSLNSSELKGYQDFDPRNQYGIGSVDESTFTTYPGGTVMAMTDVGPIFRSLGNTCNQYFNSLLGPDCPNTGFVIQDLSGRSLPGVPELSYSMGYEYDLMNDENGLLTARLDYIYRGEFYLTVFENDHELINEFDFMNFDLTYRSPDGKWMVDFYMHNIEDKEIVVGGFVGSAANGGGYNLYMQEPMNGGISIQYNF
;
A
#
# COMPACT_ATOMS: atom_id res chain seq x y z
N MET A 1 -10.84 17.38 -15.69
CA MET A 1 -10.65 17.58 -14.25
C MET A 1 -11.91 17.98 -13.49
N PRO A 2 -12.75 18.97 -13.92
CA PRO A 2 -13.95 19.33 -13.14
C PRO A 2 -14.93 18.17 -12.88
N ALA A 3 -15.07 17.26 -13.83
CA ALA A 3 -15.98 16.12 -13.70
C ALA A 3 -15.49 15.05 -12.69
N VAL A 4 -14.16 14.89 -12.56
CA VAL A 4 -13.54 13.96 -11.59
C VAL A 4 -13.63 14.54 -10.19
N LEU A 5 -13.41 15.85 -10.04
CA LEU A 5 -13.56 16.52 -8.76
C LEU A 5 -15.03 16.53 -8.31
N GLY A 6 -15.98 16.69 -9.27
CA GLY A 6 -17.38 16.54 -8.99
C GLY A 6 -17.76 15.14 -8.50
N ALA A 7 -17.17 14.10 -9.08
CA ALA A 7 -17.38 12.72 -8.63
C ALA A 7 -16.83 12.47 -7.21
N GLY A 8 -15.70 13.06 -6.87
CA GLY A 8 -15.15 12.98 -5.51
C GLY A 8 -15.97 13.75 -4.48
N THR A 9 -16.57 14.87 -4.87
CA THR A 9 -17.41 15.69 -3.98
C THR A 9 -18.74 15.02 -3.64
N VAL A 10 -19.23 14.17 -4.52
CA VAL A 10 -20.50 13.46 -4.33
C VAL A 10 -20.41 12.41 -3.23
N ALA A 11 -19.21 11.91 -2.94
CA ALA A 11 -18.96 11.03 -1.80
C ALA A 11 -18.99 11.80 -0.45
N GLY A 12 -19.16 13.11 -0.48
CA GLY A 12 -19.20 13.95 0.71
C GLY A 12 -20.61 14.09 1.33
N VAL A 13 -20.65 14.61 2.53
CA VAL A 13 -21.87 14.88 3.29
C VAL A 13 -22.47 16.21 2.85
N GLY A 14 -23.77 16.26 2.58
CA GLY A 14 -24.49 17.52 2.33
C GLY A 14 -24.64 17.88 0.85
N ALA A 15 -25.01 16.92 0.03
CA ALA A 15 -25.22 17.12 -1.40
C ALA A 15 -26.27 18.21 -1.69
N SER A 16 -25.85 19.18 -2.52
CA SER A 16 -26.73 20.11 -3.17
C SER A 16 -27.34 19.52 -4.46
N HIS A 17 -28.25 20.25 -5.12
CA HIS A 17 -28.76 19.84 -6.42
C HIS A 17 -27.67 19.60 -7.47
N ASP A 18 -26.58 20.36 -7.42
CA ASP A 18 -25.43 20.18 -8.30
C ASP A 18 -24.63 18.93 -7.98
N GLU A 19 -24.60 18.53 -6.72
CA GLU A 19 -23.95 17.29 -6.25
C GLU A 19 -24.74 16.05 -6.66
N ALA A 20 -26.07 16.11 -6.66
CA ALA A 20 -26.92 15.04 -7.18
C ALA A 20 -26.67 14.82 -8.69
N ALA A 21 -26.54 15.91 -9.47
CA ALA A 21 -26.15 15.81 -10.88
C ALA A 21 -24.74 15.25 -11.08
N ASN A 22 -23.82 15.54 -10.17
CA ASN A 22 -22.47 14.96 -10.16
C ASN A 22 -22.47 13.48 -9.79
N THR A 23 -23.39 13.02 -8.91
CA THR A 23 -23.57 11.59 -8.63
C THR A 23 -23.99 10.82 -9.88
N VAL A 24 -24.92 11.36 -10.65
CA VAL A 24 -25.31 10.75 -11.94
C VAL A 24 -24.11 10.67 -12.89
N ARG A 25 -23.30 11.73 -12.98
CA ARG A 25 -22.08 11.72 -13.80
C ARG A 25 -21.04 10.74 -13.28
N PHE A 26 -20.91 10.60 -11.97
CA PHE A 26 -20.03 9.62 -11.35
C PHE A 26 -20.48 8.18 -11.69
N VAL A 27 -21.75 7.88 -11.47
CA VAL A 27 -22.35 6.59 -11.87
C VAL A 27 -22.19 6.36 -13.38
N GLN A 28 -22.30 7.39 -14.19
CA GLN A 28 -22.06 7.35 -15.64
C GLN A 28 -20.58 7.07 -15.97
N SER A 29 -19.65 7.69 -15.25
CA SER A 29 -18.19 7.46 -15.44
C SER A 29 -17.78 6.04 -15.06
N LEU A 30 -18.51 5.38 -14.17
CA LEU A 30 -18.31 3.97 -13.82
C LEU A 30 -18.84 2.99 -14.88
N GLY A 31 -19.34 3.50 -16.02
CA GLY A 31 -19.92 2.65 -17.06
C GLY A 31 -21.28 2.05 -16.70
N ILE A 32 -21.88 2.44 -15.58
CA ILE A 32 -23.23 2.01 -15.16
C ILE A 32 -24.33 2.78 -15.93
N ALA A 33 -23.97 3.86 -16.65
CA ALA A 33 -24.91 4.68 -17.41
C ALA A 33 -25.66 3.90 -18.50
N GLY A 34 -25.02 2.92 -19.12
CA GLY A 34 -25.69 2.03 -20.06
C GLY A 34 -26.78 1.19 -19.37
N ALA A 35 -26.53 0.77 -18.14
CA ALA A 35 -27.47 0.03 -17.32
C ALA A 35 -28.64 0.93 -16.87
N LEU A 36 -28.38 2.19 -16.55
CA LEU A 36 -29.39 3.20 -16.21
C LEU A 36 -30.25 3.53 -17.44
N GLY A 37 -29.63 3.76 -18.60
CA GLY A 37 -30.33 4.03 -19.87
C GLY A 37 -31.14 2.84 -20.40
N ALA A 38 -30.73 1.62 -20.05
CA ALA A 38 -31.41 0.39 -20.43
C ALA A 38 -32.53 -0.05 -19.46
N GLY A 39 -32.79 0.72 -18.41
CA GLY A 39 -33.80 0.37 -17.39
C GLY A 39 -33.39 -0.80 -16.50
N LEU A 40 -32.11 -1.13 -16.47
CA LEU A 40 -31.54 -2.23 -15.66
C LEU A 40 -31.48 -1.93 -14.15
N PHE A 41 -31.81 -0.70 -13.78
CA PHE A 41 -32.08 -0.31 -12.40
C PHE A 41 -33.56 0.03 -12.22
N PRO A 42 -34.47 -0.95 -12.20
CA PRO A 42 -35.89 -0.68 -12.01
C PRO A 42 -36.19 -0.02 -10.65
N VAL A 43 -35.24 0.00 -9.75
CA VAL A 43 -35.33 0.67 -8.44
C VAL A 43 -34.92 2.14 -8.50
N LEU A 44 -34.06 2.53 -9.44
CA LEU A 44 -33.59 3.89 -9.57
C LEU A 44 -34.64 4.87 -10.17
N PRO A 45 -35.53 4.47 -11.10
CA PRO A 45 -36.64 5.32 -11.55
C PRO A 45 -37.69 5.63 -10.50
N ALA A 46 -37.73 4.82 -9.43
CA ALA A 46 -38.62 5.05 -8.30
C ALA A 46 -38.09 6.08 -7.29
N LEU A 47 -36.85 6.53 -7.46
CA LEU A 47 -36.28 7.60 -6.65
C LEU A 47 -36.54 8.95 -7.40
N PRO A 48 -37.42 9.80 -6.89
CA PRO A 48 -37.91 10.94 -7.64
C PRO A 48 -36.84 11.99 -7.98
N GLU A 49 -35.65 11.93 -7.45
CA GLU A 49 -34.63 12.98 -7.56
C GLU A 49 -33.19 12.50 -7.54
N TRP A 50 -32.84 11.29 -8.02
CA TRP A 50 -31.43 10.86 -8.18
C TRP A 50 -30.50 11.20 -6.99
N GLN A 51 -30.96 10.91 -5.77
CA GLN A 51 -30.28 11.32 -4.56
C GLN A 51 -29.41 10.19 -3.98
N GLN A 52 -28.59 9.58 -4.81
CA GLN A 52 -27.65 8.56 -4.33
C GLN A 52 -26.25 9.11 -4.18
N VAL A 53 -25.60 8.80 -3.07
CA VAL A 53 -24.19 9.07 -2.81
C VAL A 53 -23.46 7.78 -2.49
N PHE A 54 -22.21 7.72 -2.89
CA PHE A 54 -21.30 6.72 -2.35
C PHE A 54 -20.99 7.11 -0.91
N GLN A 55 -21.26 6.20 -0.01
CA GLN A 55 -21.05 6.40 1.41
C GLN A 55 -20.22 5.27 1.99
N SER A 56 -19.25 5.63 2.79
CA SER A 56 -18.48 4.68 3.59
C SER A 56 -18.47 5.15 5.04
N TRP A 57 -18.72 4.26 5.95
CA TRP A 57 -18.60 4.53 7.37
C TRP A 57 -18.12 3.29 8.11
N ASN A 58 -17.46 3.54 9.22
CA ASN A 58 -16.88 2.51 10.07
C ASN A 58 -17.20 2.86 11.52
N ARG A 59 -17.70 1.86 12.25
CA ARG A 59 -17.83 1.91 13.69
C ARG A 59 -17.07 0.73 14.26
N SER A 60 -15.90 1.01 14.83
CA SER A 60 -14.98 0.00 15.33
C SER A 60 -14.74 0.18 16.81
N ARG A 61 -14.74 -0.91 17.55
CA ARG A 61 -14.30 -0.99 18.93
C ARG A 61 -13.23 -2.07 19.04
N ASN A 62 -12.16 -1.74 19.72
CA ASN A 62 -11.04 -2.63 19.95
C ASN A 62 -10.68 -2.63 21.43
N ASP A 63 -10.94 -3.72 22.11
CA ASP A 63 -10.56 -3.95 23.50
C ASP A 63 -9.34 -4.88 23.51
N THR A 64 -8.25 -4.43 24.11
CA THR A 64 -7.00 -5.18 24.17
C THR A 64 -6.49 -5.29 25.59
N PHE A 65 -6.21 -6.52 26.00
CA PHE A 65 -5.48 -6.82 27.20
C PHE A 65 -4.14 -7.47 26.87
N GLY A 66 -3.08 -7.08 27.54
CA GLY A 66 -1.76 -7.68 27.32
C GLY A 66 -0.95 -7.72 28.62
N ILE A 67 -0.32 -8.86 28.86
CA ILE A 67 0.66 -9.04 29.94
C ILE A 67 1.98 -9.48 29.30
N PHE A 68 3.08 -8.88 29.72
CA PHE A 68 4.40 -9.22 29.21
C PHE A 68 5.46 -9.27 30.32
N ALA A 69 6.51 -10.04 30.05
CA ALA A 69 7.72 -10.08 30.84
C ALA A 69 8.93 -10.23 29.92
N GLU A 70 10.03 -9.62 30.30
CA GLU A 70 11.31 -9.75 29.62
C GLU A 70 12.42 -9.91 30.67
N ALA A 71 13.35 -10.81 30.40
CA ALA A 71 14.53 -11.04 31.20
C ALA A 71 15.78 -11.07 30.31
N SER A 72 16.84 -10.40 30.77
CA SER A 72 18.17 -10.47 30.16
C SER A 72 19.12 -11.11 31.16
N MET A 73 19.92 -12.03 30.68
CA MET A 73 20.87 -12.81 31.48
C MET A 73 22.26 -12.77 30.82
N GLU A 74 23.25 -12.36 31.57
CA GLU A 74 24.65 -12.48 31.21
C GLU A 74 25.08 -13.94 31.37
N ILE A 75 25.40 -14.63 30.26
CA ILE A 75 25.89 -16.02 30.25
C ILE A 75 27.36 -16.03 30.64
N ASP A 76 28.13 -15.10 30.08
CA ASP A 76 29.52 -14.80 30.43
C ASP A 76 29.79 -13.30 30.18
N ASP A 77 31.01 -12.81 30.41
CA ASP A 77 31.41 -11.41 30.34
C ASP A 77 31.13 -10.73 28.97
N VAL A 78 30.90 -11.53 27.94
CA VAL A 78 30.72 -11.06 26.55
C VAL A 78 29.45 -11.55 25.87
N THR A 79 28.69 -12.46 26.51
CA THR A 79 27.52 -13.11 25.92
C THR A 79 26.27 -12.84 26.75
N ASN A 80 25.21 -12.33 26.13
CA ASN A 80 23.92 -12.11 26.76
C ASN A 80 22.85 -12.93 26.08
N LEU A 81 21.85 -13.36 26.85
CA LEU A 81 20.61 -13.96 26.40
C LEU A 81 19.46 -13.11 26.88
N THR A 82 18.64 -12.63 25.96
CA THR A 82 17.40 -11.92 26.29
C THR A 82 16.20 -12.75 25.83
N VAL A 83 15.22 -12.92 26.71
CA VAL A 83 13.96 -13.63 26.43
C VAL A 83 12.80 -12.74 26.85
N GLY A 84 11.94 -12.43 25.93
CA GLY A 84 10.70 -11.69 26.14
C GLY A 84 9.49 -12.51 25.71
N LEU A 85 8.43 -12.49 26.51
CA LEU A 85 7.16 -13.14 26.20
C LEU A 85 6.00 -12.19 26.51
N ARG A 86 5.02 -12.16 25.63
CA ARG A 86 3.79 -11.40 25.82
C ARG A 86 2.59 -12.26 25.44
N PHE A 87 1.58 -12.25 26.30
CA PHE A 87 0.25 -12.74 26.00
C PHE A 87 -0.64 -11.56 25.60
N ASN A 88 -1.39 -11.70 24.52
CA ASN A 88 -2.33 -10.73 24.00
C ASN A 88 -3.73 -11.35 23.94
N GLU A 89 -4.71 -10.61 24.40
CA GLU A 89 -6.13 -10.89 24.24
C GLU A 89 -6.77 -9.66 23.59
N ILE A 90 -7.40 -9.84 22.45
CA ILE A 90 -7.93 -8.76 21.61
C ILE A 90 -9.34 -9.13 21.21
N THR A 91 -10.31 -8.30 21.58
CA THR A 91 -11.69 -8.37 21.08
C THR A 91 -11.92 -7.18 20.16
N LYS A 92 -12.29 -7.46 18.93
CA LYS A 92 -12.70 -6.44 17.96
C LYS A 92 -14.17 -6.58 17.62
N THR A 93 -14.90 -5.48 17.72
CA THR A 93 -16.29 -5.38 17.26
C THR A 93 -16.34 -4.32 16.18
N ASP A 94 -16.70 -4.72 14.97
CA ASP A 94 -16.75 -3.82 13.83
C ASP A 94 -18.13 -3.83 13.17
N ASN A 95 -18.52 -2.64 12.69
CA ASN A 95 -19.64 -2.44 11.81
C ASN A 95 -19.21 -1.49 10.71
N VAL A 96 -18.92 -2.04 9.54
CA VAL A 96 -18.31 -1.33 8.42
C VAL A 96 -19.20 -1.42 7.19
N PHE A 97 -19.50 -0.30 6.59
CA PHE A 97 -20.30 -0.19 5.37
C PHE A 97 -19.56 0.63 4.32
N SER A 98 -19.66 0.21 3.07
CA SER A 98 -19.19 0.96 1.91
C SER A 98 -20.12 0.68 0.73
N GLY A 99 -20.79 1.70 0.21
CA GLY A 99 -21.74 1.51 -0.88
C GLY A 99 -22.54 2.74 -1.25
N LEU A 100 -23.58 2.55 -2.06
CA LEU A 100 -24.50 3.62 -2.44
C LEU A 100 -25.60 3.76 -1.39
N ALA A 101 -25.85 4.98 -0.97
CA ALA A 101 -26.91 5.35 -0.03
C ALA A 101 -27.81 6.43 -0.63
N ASP A 102 -29.09 6.40 -0.24
CA ASP A 102 -30.08 7.44 -0.61
C ASP A 102 -29.91 8.65 0.30
N ILE A 103 -29.55 9.79 -0.28
CA ILE A 103 -29.37 11.07 0.43
C ILE A 103 -30.66 11.54 1.10
N SER A 104 -31.81 11.38 0.46
CA SER A 104 -33.06 11.89 1.01
C SER A 104 -33.40 11.24 2.35
N GLN A 105 -33.02 10.00 2.50
CA GLN A 105 -33.20 9.23 3.74
C GLN A 105 -32.07 9.48 4.77
N SER A 106 -30.85 9.75 4.30
CA SER A 106 -29.73 10.01 5.21
C SER A 106 -29.76 11.42 5.80
N LEU A 107 -30.36 12.40 5.13
CA LEU A 107 -30.49 13.78 5.65
C LEU A 107 -31.69 13.99 6.58
N ALA A 108 -32.78 13.21 6.43
CA ALA A 108 -34.02 13.40 7.20
C ALA A 108 -33.94 13.03 8.68
N GLY A 109 -32.81 12.46 9.13
CA GLY A 109 -32.64 12.07 10.51
C GLY A 109 -31.28 11.44 10.79
N TYR A 110 -30.22 12.15 10.44
CA TYR A 110 -28.84 11.68 10.70
C TYR A 110 -28.60 11.57 12.21
N ASN A 111 -29.02 10.43 12.76
CA ASN A 111 -28.68 10.00 14.13
C ASN A 111 -27.55 8.95 14.14
N GLY A 112 -26.77 8.89 13.05
CA GLY A 112 -25.72 7.88 12.85
C GLY A 112 -26.20 6.57 12.27
N THR A 113 -27.49 6.46 11.88
CA THR A 113 -28.07 5.30 11.22
C THR A 113 -28.51 5.65 9.80
N LEU A 114 -28.06 4.89 8.81
CA LEU A 114 -28.55 4.99 7.44
C LEU A 114 -30.00 4.50 7.40
N GLN A 115 -30.97 5.43 7.33
CA GLN A 115 -32.37 5.04 7.19
C GLN A 115 -32.60 4.43 5.81
N GLY A 116 -33.17 3.23 5.76
CA GLY A 116 -33.50 2.53 4.52
C GLY A 116 -32.52 1.46 4.08
N TYR A 117 -31.31 1.44 4.64
CA TYR A 117 -30.41 0.30 4.50
C TYR A 117 -30.33 -0.46 5.84
N PRO A 118 -30.41 -1.79 5.81
CA PRO A 118 -30.16 -2.54 7.02
C PRO A 118 -28.75 -2.21 7.50
N THR A 119 -28.65 -1.66 8.71
CA THR A 119 -27.33 -1.54 9.38
C THR A 119 -26.76 -2.95 9.42
N PRO A 120 -25.55 -3.18 8.89
CA PRO A 120 -24.93 -4.48 9.06
C PRO A 120 -24.89 -4.80 10.54
N PRO A 121 -25.07 -6.06 10.94
CA PRO A 121 -24.88 -6.45 12.34
C PRO A 121 -23.46 -6.16 12.77
N ASP A 122 -23.29 -5.80 14.03
CA ASP A 122 -21.96 -5.77 14.63
C ASP A 122 -21.34 -7.16 14.49
N GLN A 123 -20.09 -7.19 14.03
CA GLN A 123 -19.30 -8.40 13.89
C GLN A 123 -18.22 -8.39 14.97
N GLU A 124 -17.94 -9.53 15.56
CA GLU A 124 -16.99 -9.65 16.64
C GLU A 124 -15.99 -10.78 16.37
N ILE A 125 -14.73 -10.52 16.66
CA ILE A 125 -13.66 -11.49 16.68
C ILE A 125 -12.92 -11.40 18.00
N ASP A 126 -12.61 -12.57 18.55
CA ASP A 126 -11.74 -12.73 19.71
C ASP A 126 -10.44 -13.41 19.29
N LEU A 127 -9.33 -12.86 19.73
CA LEU A 127 -8.00 -13.34 19.44
C LEU A 127 -7.19 -13.45 20.73
N SER A 128 -6.65 -14.62 21.00
CA SER A 128 -5.71 -14.86 22.11
C SER A 128 -4.42 -15.44 21.55
N GLU A 129 -3.33 -14.70 21.64
CA GLU A 129 -2.05 -15.09 21.01
C GLU A 129 -0.83 -14.72 21.85
N PHE A 130 0.19 -15.57 21.78
CA PHE A 130 1.49 -15.30 22.33
C PHE A 130 2.40 -14.67 21.29
N THR A 131 3.10 -13.60 21.69
CA THR A 131 4.20 -12.97 20.95
C THR A 131 5.43 -12.92 21.83
N GLY A 132 6.60 -12.75 21.24
CA GLY A 132 7.80 -12.69 22.06
C GLY A 132 9.08 -12.74 21.22
N ARG A 133 10.20 -12.70 21.92
CA ARG A 133 11.52 -12.71 21.29
C ARG A 133 12.55 -13.47 22.11
N VAL A 134 13.54 -14.02 21.40
CA VAL A 134 14.75 -14.56 21.99
C VAL A 134 15.92 -13.96 21.23
N ILE A 135 16.88 -13.38 21.96
CA ILE A 135 18.08 -12.78 21.39
C ILE A 135 19.29 -13.33 22.12
N LEU A 136 20.21 -13.87 21.34
CA LEU A 136 21.53 -14.23 21.83
C LEU A 136 22.55 -13.31 21.16
N ASP A 137 23.27 -12.54 21.94
CA ASP A 137 24.31 -11.64 21.44
C ASP A 137 25.66 -11.90 22.09
N ARG A 138 26.73 -11.68 21.34
CA ARG A 138 28.10 -11.84 21.80
C ARG A 138 29.00 -10.72 21.31
N LYS A 139 29.80 -10.16 22.21
CA LYS A 139 30.79 -9.11 21.92
C LYS A 139 32.10 -9.72 21.44
N PHE A 140 32.72 -9.07 20.47
CA PHE A 140 34.04 -9.38 19.89
C PHE A 140 34.83 -8.07 19.77
N GLY A 141 35.43 -7.60 20.88
CA GLY A 141 36.02 -6.25 20.92
C GLY A 141 34.97 -5.16 20.72
N ASP A 142 35.17 -4.33 19.73
CA ASP A 142 34.25 -3.20 19.37
C ASP A 142 33.08 -3.62 18.46
N THR A 143 32.94 -4.91 18.21
CA THR A 143 31.88 -5.49 17.40
C THR A 143 31.05 -6.46 18.23
N PHE A 144 29.76 -6.59 17.95
CA PHE A 144 28.98 -7.71 18.44
C PHE A 144 28.20 -8.38 17.31
N ALA A 145 27.99 -9.68 17.44
CA ALA A 145 27.11 -10.44 16.59
C ALA A 145 25.91 -10.94 17.39
N TYR A 146 24.79 -11.10 16.73
CA TYR A 146 23.58 -11.61 17.36
C TYR A 146 22.81 -12.56 16.46
N ALA A 147 22.06 -13.44 17.12
CA ALA A 147 21.00 -14.24 16.52
C ALA A 147 19.70 -13.94 17.26
N LYS A 148 18.63 -13.70 16.51
CA LYS A 148 17.36 -13.31 17.08
C LYS A 148 16.22 -14.10 16.44
N PHE A 149 15.25 -14.51 17.27
CA PHE A 149 13.96 -15.00 16.83
C PHE A 149 12.88 -14.12 17.44
N ASP A 150 11.98 -13.61 16.59
CA ASP A 150 10.82 -12.83 17.02
C ASP A 150 9.53 -13.48 16.49
N ARG A 151 8.49 -13.47 17.33
CA ARG A 151 7.12 -13.74 16.93
C ARG A 151 6.27 -12.51 17.16
N GLY A 152 5.75 -11.92 16.08
CA GLY A 152 4.89 -10.74 16.07
C GLY A 152 3.48 -11.07 15.59
N LEU A 153 2.54 -10.16 15.87
CA LEU A 153 1.14 -10.29 15.54
C LEU A 153 0.55 -8.97 15.08
N LYS A 154 -0.24 -9.02 14.01
CA LYS A 154 -1.20 -7.99 13.64
C LYS A 154 -2.60 -8.62 13.67
N SER A 155 -3.51 -8.04 14.44
CA SER A 155 -4.86 -8.61 14.60
C SER A 155 -5.63 -8.59 13.29
N GLY A 156 -6.53 -9.56 13.14
CA GLY A 156 -7.52 -9.59 12.07
C GLY A 156 -8.55 -8.47 12.16
N GLY A 157 -9.54 -8.53 11.31
CA GLY A 157 -10.62 -7.55 11.20
C GLY A 157 -11.70 -8.01 10.23
N PHE A 158 -12.41 -7.06 9.67
CA PHE A 158 -13.49 -7.31 8.73
C PHE A 158 -13.35 -6.43 7.50
N ASN A 159 -13.67 -6.98 6.35
CA ASN A 159 -13.89 -6.19 5.14
C ASN A 159 -15.21 -5.45 5.22
N PRO A 160 -15.33 -4.27 4.62
CA PRO A 160 -16.56 -3.51 4.62
C PRO A 160 -17.70 -4.27 3.95
N THR A 161 -18.87 -4.25 4.58
CA THR A 161 -20.12 -4.64 3.94
C THR A 161 -20.40 -3.71 2.77
N SER A 162 -20.88 -4.23 1.65
CA SER A 162 -21.20 -3.41 0.49
C SER A 162 -22.50 -3.89 -0.17
N ASN A 163 -23.35 -2.94 -0.57
CA ASN A 163 -24.49 -3.23 -1.42
C ASN A 163 -24.14 -3.24 -2.92
N LEU A 164 -22.88 -3.00 -3.26
CA LEU A 164 -22.35 -3.02 -4.63
C LEU A 164 -21.64 -4.34 -4.96
N LEU A 165 -21.39 -5.19 -3.96
CA LEU A 165 -20.70 -6.46 -4.14
C LEU A 165 -21.66 -7.63 -3.93
N PRO A 166 -21.71 -8.61 -4.83
CA PRO A 166 -22.39 -9.86 -4.59
C PRO A 166 -21.61 -10.68 -3.56
N GLY A 167 -22.28 -11.27 -2.60
CA GLY A 167 -21.68 -12.19 -1.64
C GLY A 167 -22.07 -11.94 -0.20
N PRO A 168 -21.54 -12.70 0.74
CA PRO A 168 -21.75 -12.46 2.16
C PRO A 168 -21.24 -11.07 2.51
N ASN A 169 -22.05 -10.36 3.26
CA ASN A 169 -21.94 -8.93 3.49
C ASN A 169 -20.73 -8.45 4.28
N ALA A 170 -19.85 -9.31 4.70
CA ALA A 170 -18.50 -8.98 5.17
C ALA A 170 -17.69 -10.26 5.22
N SER A 171 -16.45 -10.20 4.82
CA SER A 171 -15.52 -11.31 5.00
C SER A 171 -14.58 -11.02 6.16
N LEU A 172 -14.36 -12.05 6.96
CA LEU A 172 -13.35 -12.03 8.02
C LEU A 172 -11.96 -11.85 7.39
N VAL A 173 -11.15 -11.04 8.02
CA VAL A 173 -9.71 -10.89 7.75
C VAL A 173 -8.98 -11.58 8.89
N ASP A 174 -8.23 -12.62 8.56
CA ASP A 174 -7.49 -13.39 9.56
C ASP A 174 -6.33 -12.57 10.16
N PRO A 175 -5.87 -12.92 11.36
CA PRO A 175 -4.66 -12.34 11.93
C PRO A 175 -3.44 -12.63 11.07
N GLU A 176 -2.51 -11.68 11.05
CA GLU A 176 -1.20 -11.82 10.43
C GLU A 176 -0.16 -12.13 11.52
N VAL A 177 0.55 -13.23 11.36
CA VAL A 177 1.56 -13.69 12.32
C VAL A 177 2.92 -13.76 11.64
N HIS A 178 3.89 -13.04 12.21
CA HIS A 178 5.27 -13.02 11.77
C HIS A 178 6.13 -13.93 12.64
N ASN A 179 6.93 -14.79 12.01
CA ASN A 179 7.99 -15.54 12.65
C ASN A 179 9.30 -15.15 11.94
N VAL A 180 10.11 -14.35 12.62
CA VAL A 180 11.34 -13.76 12.08
C VAL A 180 12.54 -14.42 12.71
N PHE A 181 13.43 -14.92 11.89
CA PHE A 181 14.78 -15.30 12.28
C PHE A 181 15.76 -14.28 11.68
N GLU A 182 16.67 -13.76 12.50
CA GLU A 182 17.60 -12.73 12.08
C GLU A 182 19.01 -13.03 12.65
N LEU A 183 20.02 -12.84 11.80
CA LEU A 183 21.43 -12.86 12.16
C LEU A 183 22.02 -11.50 11.80
N GLY A 184 22.78 -10.89 12.69
CA GLY A 184 23.38 -9.61 12.39
C GLY A 184 24.69 -9.36 13.11
N THR A 185 25.39 -8.34 12.62
CA THR A 185 26.57 -7.79 13.26
C THR A 185 26.48 -6.27 13.32
N LYS A 186 26.99 -5.70 14.40
CA LYS A 186 27.12 -4.24 14.54
C LYS A 186 28.51 -3.96 15.13
N GLY A 187 29.24 -3.06 14.51
CA GLY A 187 30.59 -2.83 14.99
C GLY A 187 31.30 -1.63 14.40
N SER A 188 32.39 -1.30 15.07
CA SER A 188 33.35 -0.29 14.67
C SER A 188 34.68 -0.97 14.30
N TYR A 189 35.24 -0.54 13.19
CA TYR A 189 36.46 -1.11 12.59
C TYR A 189 37.42 0.02 12.23
N MET A 190 38.67 -0.32 11.90
CA MET A 190 39.68 0.64 11.45
C MET A 190 39.89 1.77 12.46
N ASP A 191 40.04 1.42 13.75
CA ASP A 191 40.21 2.37 14.86
C ASP A 191 39.07 3.41 14.97
N GLY A 192 37.83 3.00 14.65
CA GLY A 192 36.65 3.86 14.69
C GLY A 192 36.32 4.58 13.38
N ALA A 193 37.16 4.48 12.36
CA ALA A 193 36.92 5.12 11.08
C ALA A 193 35.78 4.50 10.28
N LEU A 194 35.46 3.23 10.50
CA LEU A 194 34.38 2.53 9.84
C LEU A 194 33.39 1.98 10.86
N THR A 195 32.14 2.42 10.80
CA THR A 195 31.01 1.75 11.45
C THR A 195 30.25 0.95 10.41
N LEU A 196 30.02 -0.32 10.66
CA LEU A 196 29.28 -1.22 9.76
C LEU A 196 28.30 -2.09 10.56
N ASN A 197 27.03 -1.97 10.21
CA ASN A 197 25.95 -2.78 10.72
C ASN A 197 25.39 -3.61 9.56
N THR A 198 25.17 -4.89 9.78
CA THR A 198 24.56 -5.76 8.78
C THR A 198 23.57 -6.69 9.45
N SER A 199 22.51 -7.03 8.76
CA SER A 199 21.58 -8.07 9.17
C SER A 199 21.09 -8.89 7.97
N TRP A 200 20.95 -10.17 8.18
CA TRP A 200 20.25 -11.08 7.30
C TRP A 200 19.04 -11.62 8.05
N TYR A 201 17.88 -11.64 7.40
CA TYR A 201 16.66 -12.15 8.03
C TYR A 201 15.84 -13.04 7.09
N TYR A 202 15.11 -13.95 7.71
CA TYR A 202 14.04 -14.72 7.10
C TYR A 202 12.79 -14.53 7.95
N ASN A 203 11.73 -14.04 7.30
CA ASN A 203 10.44 -13.80 7.93
C ASN A 203 9.37 -14.63 7.22
N ARG A 204 8.80 -15.60 7.94
CA ARG A 204 7.60 -16.31 7.50
C ARG A 204 6.37 -15.62 8.06
N VAL A 205 5.57 -15.05 7.17
CA VAL A 205 4.32 -14.40 7.52
C VAL A 205 3.18 -15.34 7.20
N SER A 206 2.41 -15.71 8.22
CA SER A 206 1.17 -16.46 8.04
C SER A 206 0.01 -15.50 8.04
N GLY A 207 -0.82 -15.57 7.00
CA GLY A 207 -2.00 -14.72 6.84
C GLY A 207 -1.69 -13.24 6.61
N MET A 208 -0.62 -12.89 5.88
CA MET A 208 -0.30 -11.51 5.53
C MET A 208 -1.52 -10.79 4.94
N GLN A 209 -1.84 -9.62 5.48
CA GLN A 209 -3.00 -8.83 5.07
C GLN A 209 -2.63 -7.94 3.89
N LEU A 210 -3.07 -8.34 2.71
CA LEU A 210 -2.91 -7.61 1.46
C LEU A 210 -4.23 -6.97 1.06
N SER A 211 -4.19 -5.91 0.25
CA SER A 211 -5.39 -5.19 -0.17
C SER A 211 -5.48 -5.08 -1.68
N LYS A 212 -6.70 -5.18 -2.19
CA LYS A 212 -7.06 -4.85 -3.58
C LYS A 212 -8.37 -4.07 -3.60
N ILE A 213 -8.61 -3.32 -4.67
CA ILE A 213 -9.85 -2.60 -4.85
C ILE A 213 -10.80 -3.43 -5.71
N ILE A 214 -11.96 -3.79 -5.14
CA ILE A 214 -13.03 -4.51 -5.84
C ILE A 214 -14.27 -3.62 -5.85
N GLY A 215 -14.82 -3.37 -7.04
CA GLY A 215 -15.89 -2.40 -7.17
C GLY A 215 -15.40 -1.01 -6.74
N LEU A 216 -15.97 -0.45 -5.70
CA LEU A 216 -15.61 0.86 -5.14
C LEU A 216 -15.02 0.76 -3.71
N ALA A 217 -14.73 -0.43 -3.25
CA ALA A 217 -14.26 -0.67 -1.89
C ALA A 217 -12.90 -1.39 -1.88
N ALA A 218 -12.02 -0.97 -0.98
CA ALA A 218 -10.82 -1.74 -0.65
C ALA A 218 -11.24 -3.01 0.10
N GLN A 219 -10.72 -4.14 -0.36
CA GLN A 219 -10.90 -5.45 0.26
C GLN A 219 -9.54 -5.97 0.71
N THR A 220 -9.48 -6.41 1.95
CA THR A 220 -8.30 -7.08 2.49
C THR A 220 -8.47 -8.59 2.36
N PHE A 221 -7.41 -9.27 1.98
CA PHE A 221 -7.33 -10.72 1.90
C PHE A 221 -6.04 -11.20 2.58
N ASN A 222 -6.02 -12.47 2.96
CA ASN A 222 -4.86 -13.05 3.62
C ASN A 222 -4.09 -13.96 2.65
N SER A 223 -2.76 -13.92 2.73
CA SER A 223 -1.86 -14.83 2.02
C SER A 223 -0.66 -15.15 2.90
N ASP A 224 -0.18 -16.38 2.85
CA ASP A 224 1.11 -16.70 3.43
C ASP A 224 2.24 -16.15 2.56
N VAL A 225 3.29 -15.61 3.19
CA VAL A 225 4.41 -14.99 2.49
C VAL A 225 5.72 -15.35 3.18
N ASP A 226 6.71 -15.75 2.39
CA ASP A 226 8.09 -15.84 2.85
C ASP A 226 8.86 -14.60 2.38
N ILE A 227 9.58 -13.95 3.29
CA ILE A 227 10.41 -12.78 3.01
C ILE A 227 11.82 -13.07 3.50
N THR A 228 12.80 -12.90 2.62
CA THR A 228 14.23 -12.99 2.97
C THR A 228 14.89 -11.68 2.62
N GLY A 229 15.75 -11.17 3.48
CA GLY A 229 16.44 -9.92 3.19
C GLY A 229 17.83 -9.86 3.81
N PHE A 230 18.62 -8.96 3.24
CA PHE A 230 19.92 -8.55 3.76
C PHE A 230 19.97 -7.03 3.77
N GLU A 231 20.28 -6.47 4.92
CA GLU A 231 20.36 -5.03 5.14
C GLU A 231 21.75 -4.64 5.59
N TRP A 232 22.19 -3.46 5.19
CA TRP A 232 23.45 -2.87 5.63
C TRP A 232 23.33 -1.39 5.89
N GLU A 233 24.09 -0.92 6.84
CA GLU A 233 24.30 0.48 7.18
C GLU A 233 25.78 0.69 7.42
N MET A 234 26.40 1.62 6.71
CA MET A 234 27.80 1.93 6.75
C MET A 234 28.03 3.43 6.94
N LEU A 235 28.96 3.78 7.81
CA LEU A 235 29.53 5.10 7.93
C LEU A 235 31.07 4.95 7.91
N LEU A 236 31.71 5.61 6.95
CA LEU A 236 33.18 5.65 6.83
C LEU A 236 33.66 7.08 6.95
N VAL A 237 34.52 7.34 7.92
CA VAL A 237 35.19 8.61 8.21
C VAL A 237 36.69 8.44 8.07
N PRO A 238 37.24 8.41 6.83
CA PRO A 238 38.64 8.07 6.60
C PRO A 238 39.61 9.16 7.05
N ASN A 239 39.14 10.40 7.22
CA ASN A 239 39.90 11.55 7.69
C ASN A 239 38.94 12.65 8.23
N ALA A 240 39.53 13.73 8.73
CA ALA A 240 38.75 14.83 9.36
C ALA A 240 37.81 15.57 8.40
N HIS A 241 38.01 15.45 7.09
CA HIS A 241 37.24 16.22 6.09
C HIS A 241 36.22 15.37 5.31
N SER A 242 36.36 14.06 5.34
CA SER A 242 35.55 13.16 4.48
C SER A 242 34.67 12.26 5.30
N ARG A 243 33.41 12.17 4.94
CA ARG A 243 32.43 11.22 5.49
C ARG A 243 31.66 10.58 4.33
N PHE A 244 31.59 9.27 4.35
CA PHE A 244 30.84 8.48 3.40
C PHE A 244 29.84 7.61 4.17
N ASN A 245 28.56 7.70 3.83
CA ASN A 245 27.53 6.82 4.38
C ASN A 245 26.85 6.04 3.27
N MET A 246 26.41 4.83 3.60
CA MET A 246 25.64 3.98 2.70
C MET A 246 24.67 3.15 3.50
N VAL A 247 23.41 3.14 3.07
CA VAL A 247 22.38 2.25 3.59
C VAL A 247 21.73 1.53 2.43
N GLY A 248 21.31 0.28 2.64
CA GLY A 248 20.62 -0.43 1.58
C GLY A 248 20.06 -1.76 2.05
N SER A 249 19.29 -2.36 1.15
CA SER A 249 18.65 -3.66 1.36
C SER A 249 18.57 -4.45 0.06
N LEU A 250 18.76 -5.76 0.21
CA LEU A 250 18.40 -6.79 -0.76
C LEU A 250 17.22 -7.56 -0.19
N ASN A 251 16.11 -7.64 -0.92
CA ASN A 251 14.90 -8.29 -0.45
C ASN A 251 14.40 -9.29 -1.50
N SER A 252 13.87 -10.40 -1.04
CA SER A 252 13.10 -11.33 -1.86
C SER A 252 11.85 -11.70 -1.09
N SER A 253 10.70 -11.61 -1.73
CA SER A 253 9.42 -11.98 -1.14
C SER A 253 8.70 -12.95 -2.08
N GLU A 254 7.95 -13.88 -1.52
CA GLU A 254 7.27 -14.92 -2.28
C GLU A 254 5.94 -15.27 -1.63
N LEU A 255 4.83 -15.07 -2.35
CA LEU A 255 3.51 -15.55 -1.93
C LEU A 255 3.45 -17.07 -1.96
N LYS A 256 2.79 -17.68 -0.97
CA LYS A 256 2.68 -19.13 -0.82
C LYS A 256 1.24 -19.61 -0.95
N GLY A 257 0.99 -20.44 -1.96
CA GLY A 257 -0.30 -21.14 -2.11
C GLY A 257 -1.49 -20.22 -2.29
N TYR A 258 -1.31 -19.03 -2.87
CA TYR A 258 -2.35 -18.04 -3.03
C TYR A 258 -2.95 -18.08 -4.43
N GLN A 259 -4.27 -18.17 -4.48
CA GLN A 259 -5.04 -18.15 -5.73
C GLN A 259 -6.08 -17.05 -5.68
N ASP A 260 -6.15 -16.21 -6.72
CA ASP A 260 -7.11 -15.12 -6.79
C ASP A 260 -7.38 -14.72 -8.25
N PHE A 261 -8.40 -13.87 -8.45
CA PHE A 261 -8.69 -13.27 -9.73
C PHE A 261 -8.25 -11.81 -9.75
N ASP A 262 -7.73 -11.36 -10.89
CA ASP A 262 -7.48 -9.94 -11.11
C ASP A 262 -8.81 -9.20 -11.35
N PRO A 263 -9.23 -8.27 -10.50
CA PRO A 263 -10.48 -7.52 -10.67
C PRO A 263 -10.57 -6.74 -12.00
N ARG A 264 -9.45 -6.46 -12.65
CA ARG A 264 -9.35 -5.72 -13.90
C ARG A 264 -9.26 -6.63 -15.11
N ASN A 265 -8.70 -7.81 -14.92
CA ASN A 265 -8.57 -8.85 -15.93
C ASN A 265 -9.23 -10.15 -15.46
N GLN A 266 -10.49 -10.07 -15.12
CA GLN A 266 -11.26 -11.16 -14.54
C GLN A 266 -11.29 -12.43 -15.39
N TYR A 267 -11.04 -12.28 -16.68
CA TYR A 267 -11.09 -13.38 -17.66
C TYR A 267 -9.69 -13.88 -18.06
N GLY A 268 -8.63 -13.37 -17.42
CA GLY A 268 -7.24 -13.82 -17.68
C GLY A 268 -6.77 -13.53 -19.11
N ILE A 269 -7.33 -12.51 -19.74
CA ILE A 269 -7.06 -12.21 -21.13
C ILE A 269 -5.83 -11.32 -21.19
N GLY A 270 -4.81 -11.78 -21.89
CA GLY A 270 -3.78 -10.90 -22.42
C GLY A 270 -4.42 -9.84 -23.31
N SER A 271 -3.72 -8.81 -23.71
CA SER A 271 -4.23 -7.70 -24.54
C SER A 271 -5.20 -8.21 -25.59
N VAL A 272 -6.50 -8.00 -25.38
CA VAL A 272 -7.52 -8.35 -26.39
C VAL A 272 -7.28 -7.40 -27.54
N ASP A 273 -6.97 -7.96 -28.71
CA ASP A 273 -6.93 -7.18 -29.93
C ASP A 273 -8.34 -6.63 -30.20
N GLU A 274 -8.54 -5.35 -29.92
CA GLU A 274 -9.84 -4.69 -30.12
C GLU A 274 -10.36 -4.82 -31.57
N SER A 275 -9.49 -5.10 -32.52
CA SER A 275 -9.88 -5.35 -33.91
C SER A 275 -10.68 -6.64 -34.09
N THR A 276 -10.64 -7.56 -33.14
CA THR A 276 -11.37 -8.84 -33.17
C THR A 276 -12.81 -8.73 -32.64
N PHE A 277 -13.23 -7.59 -32.14
CA PHE A 277 -14.58 -7.40 -31.61
C PHE A 277 -15.64 -7.40 -32.73
N THR A 278 -16.61 -8.27 -32.58
CA THR A 278 -17.81 -8.28 -33.44
C THR A 278 -18.95 -7.54 -32.75
N THR A 279 -19.49 -6.50 -33.41
CA THR A 279 -20.61 -5.73 -32.89
C THR A 279 -21.93 -6.43 -33.24
N TYR A 280 -22.75 -6.67 -32.23
CA TYR A 280 -24.11 -7.24 -32.38
C TYR A 280 -25.18 -6.14 -32.28
N PRO A 281 -26.39 -6.41 -32.82
CA PRO A 281 -27.51 -5.50 -32.63
C PRO A 281 -27.77 -5.25 -31.14
N GLY A 282 -27.90 -3.96 -30.76
CA GLY A 282 -28.04 -3.55 -29.35
C GLY A 282 -26.75 -3.04 -28.71
N GLY A 283 -25.64 -2.97 -29.45
CA GLY A 283 -24.39 -2.40 -28.98
C GLY A 283 -23.54 -3.34 -28.11
N THR A 284 -23.83 -4.64 -28.15
CA THR A 284 -23.01 -5.65 -27.50
C THR A 284 -21.85 -6.02 -28.41
N VAL A 285 -20.65 -6.07 -27.88
CA VAL A 285 -19.43 -6.47 -28.58
C VAL A 285 -18.97 -7.79 -28.01
N MET A 286 -18.66 -8.75 -28.85
CA MET A 286 -18.14 -10.05 -28.46
C MET A 286 -16.73 -10.23 -29.00
N ALA A 287 -15.81 -10.64 -28.15
CA ALA A 287 -14.51 -11.19 -28.55
C ALA A 287 -14.39 -12.64 -28.10
N MET A 288 -13.80 -13.47 -28.93
CA MET A 288 -13.41 -14.83 -28.57
C MET A 288 -12.01 -14.79 -27.98
N THR A 289 -11.85 -15.45 -26.85
CA THR A 289 -10.57 -15.58 -26.15
C THR A 289 -10.29 -17.03 -25.84
N ASP A 290 -9.10 -17.33 -25.37
CA ASP A 290 -8.69 -18.70 -25.00
C ASP A 290 -9.54 -19.29 -23.88
N VAL A 291 -10.24 -18.44 -23.11
CA VAL A 291 -11.13 -18.84 -22.02
C VAL A 291 -12.63 -18.75 -22.38
N GLY A 292 -12.95 -18.40 -23.62
CA GLY A 292 -14.31 -18.32 -24.13
C GLY A 292 -14.74 -16.94 -24.62
N PRO A 293 -16.02 -16.76 -24.96
CA PRO A 293 -16.51 -15.48 -25.46
C PRO A 293 -16.65 -14.46 -24.33
N ILE A 294 -16.14 -13.25 -24.59
CA ILE A 294 -16.36 -12.09 -23.74
C ILE A 294 -17.41 -11.22 -24.42
N PHE A 295 -18.40 -10.84 -23.63
CA PHE A 295 -19.40 -9.89 -24.06
C PHE A 295 -19.12 -8.52 -23.42
N ARG A 296 -18.98 -7.53 -24.26
CA ARG A 296 -18.85 -6.11 -23.85
C ARG A 296 -20.03 -5.35 -24.43
N SER A 297 -20.90 -4.84 -23.59
CA SER A 297 -21.86 -3.84 -24.02
C SER A 297 -21.11 -2.53 -24.25
N LEU A 298 -21.50 -1.73 -25.25
CA LEU A 298 -20.86 -0.44 -25.54
C LEU A 298 -20.85 0.42 -24.27
N GLY A 299 -19.68 0.48 -23.63
CA GLY A 299 -19.46 1.19 -22.37
C GLY A 299 -19.34 0.33 -21.10
N ASN A 300 -19.67 -0.98 -21.15
CA ASN A 300 -19.57 -1.85 -19.96
C ASN A 300 -19.04 -3.24 -20.30
N THR A 301 -18.06 -3.69 -19.54
CA THR A 301 -17.66 -5.08 -19.55
C THR A 301 -18.67 -5.88 -18.73
N CYS A 302 -19.22 -6.96 -19.26
CA CYS A 302 -19.98 -7.92 -18.47
C CYS A 302 -19.10 -8.48 -17.38
N ASN A 303 -19.40 -8.10 -16.17
CA ASN A 303 -18.62 -8.38 -14.99
C ASN A 303 -19.52 -9.16 -14.04
N GLN A 304 -19.05 -10.29 -13.54
CA GLN A 304 -19.83 -11.15 -12.64
C GLN A 304 -20.28 -10.42 -11.37
N TYR A 305 -19.55 -9.38 -10.93
CA TYR A 305 -19.99 -8.52 -9.82
C TYR A 305 -21.22 -7.70 -10.16
N PHE A 306 -21.44 -7.39 -11.43
CA PHE A 306 -22.61 -6.65 -11.91
C PHE A 306 -23.67 -7.53 -12.56
N ASN A 307 -23.44 -8.85 -12.70
CA ASN A 307 -24.41 -9.76 -13.31
C ASN A 307 -25.73 -9.77 -12.53
N SER A 308 -25.72 -9.62 -11.22
CA SER A 308 -26.93 -9.46 -10.42
C SER A 308 -27.65 -8.12 -10.66
N LEU A 309 -26.93 -7.12 -11.16
CA LEU A 309 -27.42 -5.78 -11.46
C LEU A 309 -27.79 -5.59 -12.96
N LEU A 310 -27.09 -6.33 -13.85
CA LEU A 310 -27.20 -6.17 -15.30
C LEU A 310 -28.17 -7.18 -15.95
N GLY A 311 -28.70 -8.14 -15.17
CA GLY A 311 -29.69 -9.10 -15.67
C GLY A 311 -29.10 -10.35 -16.33
N PRO A 312 -29.97 -11.22 -16.88
CA PRO A 312 -29.63 -12.57 -17.32
C PRO A 312 -28.81 -12.64 -18.63
N ASP A 313 -28.60 -11.53 -19.29
CA ASP A 313 -27.95 -11.48 -20.62
C ASP A 313 -26.43 -11.44 -20.57
N CYS A 314 -25.83 -11.35 -19.39
CA CYS A 314 -24.41 -11.55 -19.20
C CYS A 314 -24.14 -13.06 -18.99
N PRO A 315 -23.44 -13.73 -19.89
CA PRO A 315 -23.12 -15.13 -19.70
C PRO A 315 -22.32 -15.31 -18.41
N ASN A 316 -22.68 -16.34 -17.65
CA ASN A 316 -22.03 -16.68 -16.39
C ASN A 316 -20.64 -17.30 -16.67
N THR A 317 -19.73 -16.49 -17.23
CA THR A 317 -18.34 -16.88 -17.40
C THR A 317 -17.66 -16.70 -16.04
N GLY A 318 -17.28 -17.82 -15.44
CA GLY A 318 -16.58 -17.80 -14.14
C GLY A 318 -15.33 -16.91 -14.19
N PHE A 319 -14.93 -16.38 -13.05
CA PHE A 319 -13.63 -15.70 -12.96
C PHE A 319 -12.50 -16.66 -13.27
N VAL A 320 -11.50 -16.19 -14.00
CA VAL A 320 -10.25 -16.93 -14.15
C VAL A 320 -9.42 -16.72 -12.88
N ILE A 321 -9.37 -17.76 -12.08
CA ILE A 321 -8.52 -17.80 -10.90
C ILE A 321 -7.08 -18.03 -11.36
N GLN A 322 -6.19 -17.13 -11.01
CA GLN A 322 -4.76 -17.23 -11.27
C GLN A 322 -4.07 -17.81 -10.03
N ASP A 323 -3.10 -18.66 -10.24
CA ASP A 323 -2.15 -19.04 -9.19
C ASP A 323 -1.07 -17.96 -9.09
N LEU A 324 -1.05 -17.29 -7.95
CA LEU A 324 -0.12 -16.20 -7.64
C LEU A 324 1.05 -16.67 -6.76
N SER A 325 1.17 -17.98 -6.55
CA SER A 325 2.29 -18.56 -5.81
C SER A 325 3.61 -18.22 -6.49
N GLY A 326 4.60 -17.83 -5.69
CA GLY A 326 5.91 -17.43 -6.21
C GLY A 326 6.02 -15.95 -6.62
N ARG A 327 4.91 -15.21 -6.66
CA ARG A 327 4.94 -13.78 -6.98
C ARG A 327 5.42 -12.93 -5.80
N SER A 328 5.96 -11.76 -6.15
CA SER A 328 6.53 -10.83 -5.17
C SER A 328 5.47 -9.96 -4.48
N LEU A 329 5.85 -9.37 -3.35
CA LEU A 329 5.02 -8.37 -2.67
C LEU A 329 5.00 -7.05 -3.46
N PRO A 330 3.83 -6.41 -3.59
CA PRO A 330 3.71 -5.11 -4.24
C PRO A 330 4.55 -4.03 -3.56
N GLY A 331 5.19 -3.21 -4.36
CA GLY A 331 5.95 -2.06 -3.86
C GLY A 331 7.29 -2.39 -3.20
N VAL A 332 7.73 -3.64 -3.26
CA VAL A 332 8.99 -4.12 -2.65
C VAL A 332 10.00 -4.44 -3.75
N PRO A 333 10.96 -3.55 -4.03
CA PRO A 333 12.04 -3.83 -4.98
C PRO A 333 13.04 -4.83 -4.38
N GLU A 334 13.70 -5.61 -5.24
CA GLU A 334 14.75 -6.53 -4.80
C GLU A 334 15.96 -5.79 -4.24
N LEU A 335 16.35 -4.68 -4.82
CA LEU A 335 17.49 -3.87 -4.40
C LEU A 335 17.10 -2.41 -4.22
N SER A 336 17.47 -1.85 -3.07
CA SER A 336 17.39 -0.41 -2.82
C SER A 336 18.60 0.03 -2.01
N TYR A 337 19.19 1.17 -2.37
CA TYR A 337 20.25 1.76 -1.56
C TYR A 337 20.33 3.27 -1.72
N SER A 338 20.94 3.91 -0.73
CA SER A 338 21.30 5.32 -0.74
C SER A 338 22.74 5.46 -0.30
N MET A 339 23.49 6.31 -0.98
CA MET A 339 24.88 6.66 -0.68
C MET A 339 25.01 8.16 -0.53
N GLY A 340 25.69 8.61 0.51
CA GLY A 340 26.00 10.01 0.73
C GLY A 340 27.51 10.21 0.90
N TYR A 341 28.02 11.24 0.27
CA TYR A 341 29.41 11.67 0.47
C TYR A 341 29.44 13.13 0.89
N GLU A 342 30.07 13.39 2.03
CA GLU A 342 30.30 14.72 2.56
C GLU A 342 31.79 15.05 2.53
N TYR A 343 32.10 16.28 2.16
CA TYR A 343 33.46 16.82 2.18
C TYR A 343 33.49 18.25 2.74
N ASP A 344 34.32 18.44 3.77
CA ASP A 344 34.53 19.76 4.36
C ASP A 344 35.51 20.55 3.47
N LEU A 345 34.97 21.43 2.63
CA LEU A 345 35.70 22.31 1.74
C LEU A 345 36.49 23.38 2.52
N MET A 346 35.98 23.76 3.69
CA MET A 346 36.58 24.69 4.63
C MET A 346 36.26 24.23 6.04
N ASN A 347 37.28 24.23 6.90
CA ASN A 347 37.09 23.92 8.32
C ASN A 347 38.23 24.67 9.08
N ASP A 348 38.03 25.97 9.29
CA ASP A 348 39.02 26.85 9.88
C ASP A 348 38.36 27.99 10.68
N GLU A 349 39.15 29.06 10.98
CA GLU A 349 38.68 30.22 11.73
C GLU A 349 37.56 31.01 11.03
N ASN A 350 37.31 30.79 9.75
CA ASN A 350 36.24 31.42 8.99
C ASN A 350 34.93 30.59 9.03
N GLY A 351 34.97 29.40 9.60
CA GLY A 351 33.83 28.52 9.76
C GLY A 351 33.98 27.17 9.08
N LEU A 352 32.86 26.49 8.94
CA LEU A 352 32.75 25.18 8.31
C LEU A 352 31.90 25.27 7.04
N LEU A 353 32.49 24.92 5.89
CA LEU A 353 31.76 24.77 4.63
C LEU A 353 31.81 23.31 4.20
N THR A 354 30.65 22.65 4.22
CA THR A 354 30.51 21.23 3.88
C THR A 354 29.72 21.09 2.59
N ALA A 355 30.24 20.37 1.61
CA ALA A 355 29.50 19.92 0.44
C ALA A 355 29.04 18.46 0.65
N ARG A 356 27.83 18.13 0.26
CA ARG A 356 27.25 16.79 0.31
C ARG A 356 26.63 16.44 -1.04
N LEU A 357 26.86 15.20 -1.48
CA LEU A 357 26.20 14.57 -2.63
C LEU A 357 25.53 13.29 -2.16
N ASP A 358 24.25 13.15 -2.42
CA ASP A 358 23.49 11.92 -2.18
C ASP A 358 23.09 11.29 -3.52
N TYR A 359 23.25 9.98 -3.62
CA TYR A 359 22.77 9.16 -4.72
C TYR A 359 21.79 8.14 -4.18
N ILE A 360 20.60 8.06 -4.75
CA ILE A 360 19.52 7.17 -4.36
C ILE A 360 19.21 6.25 -5.55
N TYR A 361 19.14 4.94 -5.29
CA TYR A 361 18.74 3.93 -6.25
C TYR A 361 17.61 3.09 -5.68
N ARG A 362 16.62 2.80 -6.52
CA ARG A 362 15.54 1.86 -6.23
C ARG A 362 15.32 0.97 -7.44
N GLY A 363 15.35 -0.35 -7.23
CA GLY A 363 15.07 -1.35 -8.23
C GLY A 363 13.60 -1.37 -8.63
N GLU A 364 13.29 -2.10 -9.69
CA GLU A 364 11.93 -2.28 -10.17
C GLU A 364 11.03 -3.02 -9.18
N PHE A 365 9.73 -2.77 -9.26
CA PHE A 365 8.71 -3.44 -8.46
C PHE A 365 7.33 -3.33 -9.11
N TYR A 366 6.44 -4.26 -8.79
CA TYR A 366 5.06 -4.22 -9.26
C TYR A 366 4.13 -3.47 -8.29
N LEU A 367 3.07 -2.87 -8.83
CA LEU A 367 2.04 -2.17 -8.03
C LEU A 367 1.03 -3.13 -7.39
N THR A 368 0.88 -4.34 -7.93
CA THR A 368 -0.04 -5.35 -7.39
C THR A 368 0.57 -6.75 -7.44
N VAL A 369 -0.01 -7.70 -6.72
CA VAL A 369 0.37 -9.12 -6.74
C VAL A 369 0.12 -9.81 -8.09
N PHE A 370 -0.59 -9.17 -9.02
CA PHE A 370 -0.90 -9.74 -10.32
C PHE A 370 0.24 -9.60 -11.33
N GLU A 371 1.21 -8.72 -11.04
CA GLU A 371 2.44 -8.52 -11.83
C GLU A 371 2.18 -8.36 -13.33
N ASN A 372 1.17 -7.54 -13.68
CA ASN A 372 0.91 -7.23 -15.07
C ASN A 372 1.97 -6.24 -15.61
N ASP A 373 2.34 -6.34 -16.88
CA ASP A 373 3.40 -5.54 -17.49
C ASP A 373 3.26 -4.03 -17.28
N HIS A 374 2.03 -3.52 -17.27
CA HIS A 374 1.77 -2.08 -17.07
C HIS A 374 1.73 -1.67 -15.60
N GLU A 375 1.95 -2.58 -14.68
CA GLU A 375 2.06 -2.34 -13.24
C GLU A 375 3.51 -2.32 -12.78
N LEU A 376 4.42 -2.63 -13.67
CA LEU A 376 5.84 -2.56 -13.41
C LEU A 376 6.28 -1.10 -13.30
N ILE A 377 6.76 -0.73 -12.15
CA ILE A 377 7.54 0.51 -11.96
C ILE A 377 8.99 0.15 -12.21
N ASN A 378 9.55 0.74 -13.26
CA ASN A 378 10.95 0.52 -13.61
C ASN A 378 11.89 1.01 -12.52
N GLU A 379 13.08 0.46 -12.48
CA GLU A 379 14.16 0.95 -11.64
C GLU A 379 14.44 2.42 -11.90
N PHE A 380 14.85 3.13 -10.87
CA PHE A 380 15.23 4.53 -10.98
C PHE A 380 16.33 4.94 -10.02
N ASP A 381 17.01 6.01 -10.39
CA ASP A 381 18.00 6.66 -9.55
C ASP A 381 17.93 8.19 -9.71
N PHE A 382 18.38 8.90 -8.72
CA PHE A 382 18.55 10.36 -8.76
C PHE A 382 19.56 10.83 -7.74
N MET A 383 20.03 12.08 -7.92
CA MET A 383 21.02 12.71 -7.04
C MET A 383 20.50 13.99 -6.42
N ASN A 384 20.96 14.26 -5.20
CA ASN A 384 20.75 15.52 -4.49
C ASN A 384 22.11 16.11 -4.10
N PHE A 385 22.17 17.43 -4.03
CA PHE A 385 23.37 18.17 -3.64
C PHE A 385 23.03 19.21 -2.59
N ASP A 386 23.85 19.29 -1.53
CA ASP A 386 23.75 20.28 -0.46
C ASP A 386 25.11 20.95 -0.24
N LEU A 387 25.07 22.24 0.08
CA LEU A 387 26.22 23.03 0.45
C LEU A 387 25.89 23.84 1.70
N THR A 388 26.42 23.44 2.84
CA THR A 388 26.11 24.03 4.15
C THR A 388 27.30 24.80 4.69
N TYR A 389 27.07 26.09 5.00
CA TYR A 389 28.00 26.91 5.76
C TYR A 389 27.55 27.11 7.20
N ARG A 390 28.48 26.95 8.14
CA ARG A 390 28.28 27.28 9.56
C ARG A 390 29.35 28.26 10.03
N SER A 391 28.90 29.38 10.64
CA SER A 391 29.84 30.39 11.17
C SER A 391 30.60 29.84 12.40
N PRO A 392 31.83 30.38 12.68
CA PRO A 392 32.66 29.93 13.82
C PRO A 392 31.96 30.06 15.19
N ASP A 393 31.12 31.08 15.35
CA ASP A 393 30.38 31.35 16.58
C ASP A 393 29.08 30.51 16.69
N GLY A 394 28.77 29.64 15.68
CA GLY A 394 27.59 28.80 15.64
C GLY A 394 26.26 29.53 15.45
N LYS A 395 26.29 30.84 15.25
CA LYS A 395 25.09 31.67 15.14
C LYS A 395 24.44 31.59 13.76
N TRP A 396 25.23 31.51 12.71
CA TRP A 396 24.74 31.46 11.33
C TRP A 396 24.89 30.07 10.75
N MET A 397 23.82 29.60 10.11
CA MET A 397 23.84 28.47 9.21
C MET A 397 23.18 28.89 7.89
N VAL A 398 23.87 28.70 6.80
CA VAL A 398 23.37 28.96 5.44
C VAL A 398 23.45 27.64 4.69
N ASP A 399 22.33 27.22 4.14
CA ASP A 399 22.22 25.97 3.46
C ASP A 399 21.65 26.20 2.05
N PHE A 400 22.40 25.79 1.03
CA PHE A 400 21.98 25.74 -0.35
C PHE A 400 21.75 24.29 -0.71
N TYR A 401 20.56 23.97 -1.23
CA TYR A 401 20.20 22.62 -1.63
C TYR A 401 19.67 22.56 -3.05
N MET A 402 19.93 21.44 -3.71
CA MET A 402 19.33 21.06 -4.99
C MET A 402 18.93 19.58 -4.94
N HIS A 403 17.67 19.31 -5.19
CA HIS A 403 17.14 17.96 -5.29
C HIS A 403 16.92 17.58 -6.75
N ASN A 404 17.10 16.28 -7.05
CA ASN A 404 16.99 15.75 -8.41
C ASN A 404 17.80 16.59 -9.40
N ILE A 405 19.11 16.73 -9.15
CA ILE A 405 19.99 17.65 -9.90
C ILE A 405 20.12 17.30 -11.40
N GLU A 406 19.73 16.07 -11.77
CA GLU A 406 19.71 15.61 -13.15
C GLU A 406 18.39 15.91 -13.86
N ASP A 407 17.39 16.46 -13.14
CA ASP A 407 16.02 16.76 -13.61
C ASP A 407 15.34 15.56 -14.29
N LYS A 408 15.51 14.37 -13.68
CA LYS A 408 14.91 13.14 -14.20
C LYS A 408 13.41 13.13 -13.94
N GLU A 409 12.64 12.74 -14.95
CA GLU A 409 11.23 12.41 -14.79
C GLU A 409 11.09 10.96 -14.29
N ILE A 410 10.71 10.78 -13.01
CA ILE A 410 10.72 9.49 -12.34
C ILE A 410 9.33 9.18 -11.81
N VAL A 411 8.82 7.99 -12.15
CA VAL A 411 7.64 7.41 -11.50
C VAL A 411 8.10 6.65 -10.26
N VAL A 412 7.76 7.17 -9.08
CA VAL A 412 8.19 6.59 -7.80
C VAL A 412 7.22 5.56 -7.22
N GLY A 413 6.05 5.40 -7.83
CA GLY A 413 5.03 4.46 -7.41
C GLY A 413 3.66 4.81 -7.96
N GLY A 414 2.63 4.18 -7.43
CA GLY A 414 1.26 4.42 -7.84
C GLY A 414 0.28 3.49 -7.14
N PHE A 415 -0.98 3.62 -7.50
CA PHE A 415 -1.99 2.63 -7.16
C PHE A 415 -2.90 2.36 -8.35
N VAL A 416 -3.49 1.20 -8.36
CA VAL A 416 -4.37 0.75 -9.43
C VAL A 416 -5.81 0.92 -9.00
N GLY A 417 -6.56 1.72 -9.77
CA GLY A 417 -7.97 1.94 -9.55
C GLY A 417 -8.81 0.69 -9.83
N SER A 418 -10.08 0.73 -9.39
CA SER A 418 -10.99 -0.38 -9.64
C SER A 418 -11.43 -0.43 -11.11
N ALA A 419 -11.79 -1.64 -11.58
CA ALA A 419 -12.40 -1.83 -12.89
C ALA A 419 -13.72 -1.03 -13.03
N ALA A 420 -14.41 -0.74 -11.93
CA ALA A 420 -15.65 0.02 -11.91
C ALA A 420 -15.45 1.50 -12.32
N ASN A 421 -14.27 2.06 -12.10
CA ASN A 421 -13.91 3.42 -12.55
C ASN A 421 -12.92 3.44 -13.72
N GLY A 422 -12.91 2.36 -14.52
CA GLY A 422 -12.12 2.25 -15.72
C GLY A 422 -10.74 1.61 -15.55
N GLY A 423 -10.40 1.12 -14.34
CA GLY A 423 -9.14 0.40 -14.08
C GLY A 423 -7.88 1.26 -14.28
N GLY A 424 -8.02 2.58 -14.16
CA GLY A 424 -6.92 3.52 -14.42
C GLY A 424 -5.79 3.42 -13.40
N TYR A 425 -4.61 3.80 -13.82
CA TYR A 425 -3.42 3.89 -12.96
C TYR A 425 -3.25 5.33 -12.47
N ASN A 426 -3.03 5.49 -11.18
CA ASN A 426 -2.65 6.76 -10.58
C ASN A 426 -1.17 6.66 -10.21
N LEU A 427 -0.32 7.34 -10.97
CA LEU A 427 1.11 7.31 -10.80
C LEU A 427 1.58 8.50 -9.96
N TYR A 428 2.54 8.26 -9.09
CA TYR A 428 3.20 9.27 -8.29
C TYR A 428 4.54 9.60 -8.92
N MET A 429 4.73 10.88 -9.22
CA MET A 429 5.97 11.37 -9.81
C MET A 429 6.88 11.94 -8.73
N GLN A 430 8.18 11.72 -8.89
CA GLN A 430 9.20 12.46 -8.17
C GLN A 430 9.07 13.94 -8.51
N GLU A 431 9.38 14.82 -7.57
CA GLU A 431 9.50 16.24 -7.86
C GLU A 431 10.61 16.49 -8.90
N PRO A 432 10.37 17.38 -9.88
CA PRO A 432 11.43 17.80 -10.82
C PRO A 432 12.58 18.46 -10.06
N MET A 433 13.65 18.77 -10.77
CA MET A 433 14.77 19.52 -10.16
C MET A 433 14.23 20.75 -9.44
N ASN A 434 14.52 20.84 -8.18
CA ASN A 434 14.19 22.00 -7.35
C ASN A 434 15.36 22.34 -6.43
N GLY A 435 15.40 23.58 -5.96
CA GLY A 435 16.44 24.01 -5.05
C GLY A 435 16.11 25.29 -4.34
N GLY A 436 16.89 25.59 -3.32
CA GLY A 436 16.65 26.77 -2.50
C GLY A 436 17.83 27.13 -1.61
N ILE A 437 17.64 28.21 -0.86
CA ILE A 437 18.57 28.67 0.16
C ILE A 437 17.81 28.82 1.46
N SER A 438 18.33 28.21 2.52
CA SER A 438 17.84 28.37 3.90
C SER A 438 18.87 29.15 4.70
N ILE A 439 18.42 30.11 5.51
CA ILE A 439 19.29 30.89 6.39
C ILE A 439 18.71 30.81 7.80
N GLN A 440 19.53 30.34 8.72
CA GLN A 440 19.19 30.25 10.14
C GLN A 440 20.14 31.14 10.96
N TYR A 441 19.56 31.87 11.90
CA TYR A 441 20.31 32.64 12.89
C TYR A 441 19.89 32.24 14.31
N ASN A 442 20.85 31.89 15.13
CA ASN A 442 20.66 31.55 16.55
C ASN A 442 21.06 32.75 17.43
N PHE A 443 20.11 33.26 18.20
CA PHE A 443 20.29 34.45 19.07
C PHE A 443 21.15 34.19 20.29
#